data_e5a45c15119e1d13f0f972ff95808b02
#
_entry.id   e5a45c15119e1d13f0f972ff95808b02
#
_cell.length_a   1.000
_cell.length_b   1.000
_cell.length_c   1.000
_cell.angle_alpha   90.00
_cell.angle_beta   90.00
_cell.angle_gamma   90.00
#
_symmetry.space_group_name_H-M   'P 1'
#
loop_
_entity.id
_entity.type
_entity.pdbx_description
1 polymer ?
#
loop_
_entity_poly.entity_id
_entity_poly.type
_entity_poly.pdbx_seq_one_letter_code
_entity_poly.pdbx_strand_id
1 'polypeptide(L)'
;MKREDGSTGRSISHEYRMHQKITTIPSPFTSFAIPQSAGFLDAEDDAAWSAILPRLPPDYTACNAIVSEKILPVKDSARRLLVQTFRPDVDAEDIMRSQSNKHCLVRPYLGRRRFYQSEMGAASTGESERQQQQQRQRRRRLLRAISLRNFPLHMDQMEQLGIDPSGYAVAMADALAVMHWVAHVDGNDVEFVLGQPRCQSDTSSSSTIPRDICSDTNTAILGPHVVWILDFDLCRDISLDEEGVGQAHHAFWGNDPYFPRPGSSNLADQRLWAIFQDRYIKSSAAALQGEPDRVKQLPGLFIELIKQARSVSSS
;
A
#
# COMPACT_ATOMS: atom_id res chain seq x y z
N MET A 1 -2.54 17.81 -1.84
CA MET A 1 -1.44 18.48 -1.14
C MET A 1 -1.25 17.79 0.20
N LYS A 2 -0.02 17.36 0.51
CA LYS A 2 0.41 16.86 1.82
C LYS A 2 1.24 17.95 2.48
N ARG A 3 0.91 18.30 3.72
CA ARG A 3 1.59 19.36 4.49
C ARG A 3 2.52 18.74 5.53
N GLU A 4 3.52 19.49 5.91
CA GLU A 4 4.32 19.20 7.09
C GLU A 4 3.42 19.14 8.33
N ASP A 5 3.53 18.08 9.10
CA ASP A 5 2.70 17.86 10.29
C ASP A 5 3.44 18.10 11.61
N GLY A 6 4.73 18.44 11.53
CA GLY A 6 5.59 18.68 12.69
C GLY A 6 5.97 17.43 13.48
N SER A 7 5.70 16.25 12.95
CA SER A 7 6.06 14.98 13.61
C SER A 7 7.58 14.81 13.69
N THR A 8 8.07 14.41 14.86
CA THR A 8 9.50 14.16 15.07
C THR A 8 9.99 13.04 14.16
N GLY A 9 11.08 13.31 13.44
CA GLY A 9 11.73 12.34 12.54
C GLY A 9 11.10 12.22 11.15
N ARG A 10 10.05 12.98 10.84
CA ARG A 10 9.44 13.09 9.50
C ARG A 10 9.73 14.48 8.91
N SER A 11 10.10 14.52 7.63
CA SER A 11 10.38 15.77 6.91
C SER A 11 9.70 15.71 5.54
N ILE A 12 8.86 16.68 5.28
CA ILE A 12 8.16 16.81 4.00
C ILE A 12 9.14 17.08 2.85
N SER A 13 10.25 17.78 3.12
CA SER A 13 11.31 18.02 2.13
C SER A 13 12.06 16.72 1.81
N HIS A 14 12.29 15.85 2.80
CA HIS A 14 12.88 14.53 2.58
C HIS A 14 11.95 13.65 1.77
N GLU A 15 10.65 13.61 2.10
CA GLU A 15 9.65 12.87 1.33
C GLU A 15 9.61 13.34 -0.13
N TYR A 16 9.64 14.67 -0.37
CA TYR A 16 9.68 15.22 -1.73
C TYR A 16 10.91 14.74 -2.49
N ARG A 17 12.08 14.76 -1.85
CA ARG A 17 13.34 14.26 -2.46
C ARG A 17 13.24 12.77 -2.83
N MET A 18 12.73 11.93 -1.92
CA MET A 18 12.55 10.49 -2.18
C MET A 18 11.54 10.26 -3.31
N HIS A 19 10.41 10.97 -3.28
CA HIS A 19 9.40 10.92 -4.33
C HIS A 19 9.98 11.30 -5.69
N GLN A 20 10.73 12.41 -5.79
CA GLN A 20 11.41 12.80 -7.02
C GLN A 20 12.38 11.73 -7.50
N LYS A 21 13.19 11.20 -6.58
CA LYS A 21 14.17 10.15 -6.90
C LYS A 21 13.53 8.91 -7.53
N ILE A 22 12.36 8.51 -7.03
CA ILE A 22 11.65 7.32 -7.54
C ILE A 22 10.91 7.63 -8.84
N THR A 23 10.36 8.84 -9.02
CA THR A 23 9.51 9.18 -10.17
C THR A 23 10.29 9.68 -11.40
N THR A 24 11.49 10.23 -11.23
CA THR A 24 12.32 10.73 -12.35
C THR A 24 12.98 9.60 -13.13
N ILE A 25 13.04 8.40 -12.60
CA ILE A 25 13.64 7.26 -13.25
C ILE A 25 12.58 6.61 -14.16
N PRO A 26 12.86 6.43 -15.47
CA PRO A 26 11.97 5.69 -16.35
C PRO A 26 11.81 4.27 -15.81
N SER A 27 10.63 3.96 -15.25
CA SER A 27 10.36 2.59 -14.83
C SER A 27 10.06 1.73 -16.06
N PRO A 28 10.77 0.62 -16.25
CA PRO A 28 10.44 -0.34 -17.30
C PRO A 28 9.17 -1.12 -17.02
N PHE A 29 8.62 -0.96 -15.80
CA PHE A 29 7.45 -1.70 -15.35
C PHE A 29 6.23 -0.79 -15.30
N THR A 30 5.12 -1.32 -15.78
CA THR A 30 3.82 -0.64 -15.85
C THR A 30 2.81 -1.24 -14.87
N SER A 31 3.28 -2.16 -14.01
CA SER A 31 2.44 -2.94 -13.09
C SER A 31 1.92 -2.14 -11.88
N PHE A 32 2.46 -0.94 -11.63
CA PHE A 32 2.06 -0.05 -10.55
C PHE A 32 2.08 1.40 -11.01
N ALA A 33 1.49 2.28 -10.21
CA ALA A 33 1.50 3.71 -10.45
C ALA A 33 2.07 4.47 -9.24
N ILE A 34 2.70 5.61 -9.51
CA ILE A 34 3.16 6.55 -8.49
C ILE A 34 2.48 7.89 -8.79
N PRO A 35 1.92 8.61 -7.78
CA PRO A 35 1.34 9.93 -8.00
C PRO A 35 2.36 10.89 -8.63
N GLN A 36 1.96 11.58 -9.68
CA GLN A 36 2.83 12.60 -10.28
C GLN A 36 3.04 13.75 -9.28
N SER A 37 4.28 14.23 -9.17
CA SER A 37 4.57 15.42 -8.38
C SER A 37 4.32 16.66 -9.22
N ALA A 38 3.51 17.59 -8.69
CA ALA A 38 3.30 18.90 -9.28
C ALA A 38 4.26 19.97 -8.70
N GLY A 39 4.99 19.64 -7.62
CA GLY A 39 6.00 20.51 -7.03
C GLY A 39 6.02 20.50 -5.52
N PHE A 40 6.96 21.26 -4.99
CA PHE A 40 7.12 21.58 -3.57
C PHE A 40 6.75 23.04 -3.32
N LEU A 41 6.02 23.28 -2.25
CA LEU A 41 5.73 24.63 -1.76
C LEU A 41 6.59 24.86 -0.54
N ASP A 42 7.47 25.85 -0.63
CA ASP A 42 8.27 26.30 0.49
C ASP A 42 7.43 27.23 1.39
N ALA A 43 7.55 27.06 2.70
CA ALA A 43 6.86 27.91 3.69
C ALA A 43 7.21 29.39 3.53
N GLU A 44 8.41 29.70 3.05
CA GLU A 44 8.93 31.07 2.87
C GLU A 44 8.60 31.69 1.49
N ASP A 45 7.99 30.94 0.58
CA ASP A 45 7.57 31.44 -0.73
C ASP A 45 6.21 32.16 -0.66
N ASP A 46 6.23 33.42 -0.21
CA ASP A 46 5.04 34.25 -0.08
C ASP A 46 4.27 34.41 -1.40
N ALA A 47 4.96 34.43 -2.53
CA ALA A 47 4.32 34.61 -3.84
C ALA A 47 3.51 33.38 -4.23
N ALA A 48 4.09 32.18 -4.07
CA ALA A 48 3.40 30.92 -4.32
C ALA A 48 2.23 30.74 -3.36
N TRP A 49 2.41 31.03 -2.07
CA TRP A 49 1.34 30.90 -1.09
C TRP A 49 0.21 31.88 -1.30
N SER A 50 0.50 33.14 -1.65
CA SER A 50 -0.54 34.15 -1.97
C SER A 50 -1.42 33.70 -3.14
N ALA A 51 -0.86 33.00 -4.12
CA ALA A 51 -1.62 32.48 -5.27
C ALA A 51 -2.49 31.27 -4.93
N ILE A 52 -2.12 30.48 -3.92
CA ILE A 52 -2.77 29.18 -3.58
C ILE A 52 -3.76 29.32 -2.45
N LEU A 53 -3.47 30.10 -1.40
CA LEU A 53 -4.32 30.26 -0.22
C LEU A 53 -5.79 30.54 -0.51
N PRO A 54 -6.15 31.41 -1.48
CA PRO A 54 -7.56 31.66 -1.79
C PRO A 54 -8.34 30.43 -2.30
N ARG A 55 -7.64 29.37 -2.70
CA ARG A 55 -8.20 28.12 -3.23
C ARG A 55 -8.28 27.02 -2.16
N LEU A 56 -7.78 27.27 -0.97
CA LEU A 56 -7.72 26.33 0.15
C LEU A 56 -8.79 26.68 1.21
N PRO A 57 -9.11 25.77 2.13
CA PRO A 57 -9.94 26.09 3.27
C PRO A 57 -9.39 27.27 4.09
N PRO A 58 -10.25 28.05 4.78
CA PRO A 58 -9.86 29.31 5.43
C PRO A 58 -8.82 29.16 6.55
N ASP A 59 -8.68 27.96 7.12
CA ASP A 59 -7.73 27.70 8.21
C ASP A 59 -6.32 27.28 7.72
N TYR A 60 -6.08 27.36 6.41
CA TYR A 60 -4.78 27.03 5.85
C TYR A 60 -3.82 28.22 5.95
N THR A 61 -2.62 27.94 6.43
CA THR A 61 -1.48 28.87 6.49
C THR A 61 -0.32 28.35 5.66
N ALA A 62 0.61 29.24 5.30
CA ALA A 62 1.86 28.88 4.63
C ALA A 62 2.64 27.84 5.47
N CYS A 63 3.14 26.79 4.83
CA CYS A 63 3.94 25.74 5.43
C CYS A 63 4.66 24.97 4.31
N ASN A 64 5.65 24.15 4.66
CA ASN A 64 6.22 23.23 3.67
C ASN A 64 5.17 22.21 3.23
N ALA A 65 5.02 22.01 1.92
CA ALA A 65 4.03 21.08 1.39
C ALA A 65 4.43 20.47 0.04
N ILE A 66 4.00 19.24 -0.19
CA ILE A 66 4.07 18.57 -1.50
C ILE A 66 2.72 18.74 -2.21
N VAL A 67 2.76 19.17 -3.45
CA VAL A 67 1.62 19.13 -4.36
C VAL A 67 1.79 17.93 -5.28
N SER A 68 0.88 16.99 -5.22
CA SER A 68 0.91 15.75 -6.01
C SER A 68 -0.45 15.41 -6.59
N GLU A 69 -0.44 14.55 -7.57
CA GLU A 69 -1.63 13.94 -8.14
C GLU A 69 -2.50 13.31 -7.04
N LYS A 70 -3.80 13.50 -7.16
CA LYS A 70 -4.74 12.87 -6.24
C LYS A 70 -5.10 11.47 -6.74
N ILE A 71 -4.81 10.46 -5.94
CA ILE A 71 -5.32 9.12 -6.19
C ILE A 71 -6.83 9.12 -5.98
N LEU A 72 -7.57 8.74 -7.01
CA LEU A 72 -9.02 8.61 -6.90
C LEU A 72 -9.39 7.33 -6.14
N PRO A 73 -10.36 7.39 -5.22
CA PRO A 73 -10.79 6.23 -4.44
C PRO A 73 -11.41 5.16 -5.34
N VAL A 74 -11.46 3.92 -4.87
CA VAL A 74 -12.22 2.87 -5.56
C VAL A 74 -13.67 3.29 -5.73
N LYS A 75 -14.35 2.74 -6.76
CA LYS A 75 -15.73 3.09 -7.09
C LYS A 75 -16.69 2.84 -5.92
N ASP A 76 -17.80 3.56 -5.93
CA ASP A 76 -18.87 3.44 -4.92
C ASP A 76 -19.41 2.02 -4.79
N SER A 77 -19.50 1.29 -5.91
CA SER A 77 -19.90 -0.12 -5.92
C SER A 77 -18.96 -1.00 -5.10
N ALA A 78 -17.65 -0.81 -5.25
CA ALA A 78 -16.64 -1.52 -4.46
C ALA A 78 -16.72 -1.16 -2.97
N ARG A 79 -16.84 0.13 -2.65
CA ARG A 79 -16.99 0.59 -1.26
C ARG A 79 -18.22 -0.02 -0.59
N ARG A 80 -19.35 -0.05 -1.30
CA ARG A 80 -20.60 -0.67 -0.84
C ARG A 80 -20.42 -2.16 -0.61
N LEU A 81 -19.78 -2.87 -1.55
CA LEU A 81 -19.48 -4.29 -1.44
C LEU A 81 -18.64 -4.59 -0.18
N LEU A 82 -17.57 -3.82 0.08
CA LEU A 82 -16.75 -3.98 1.27
C LEU A 82 -17.55 -3.82 2.56
N VAL A 83 -18.43 -2.81 2.64
CA VAL A 83 -19.30 -2.62 3.80
C VAL A 83 -20.27 -3.77 3.95
N GLN A 84 -21.00 -4.13 2.91
CA GLN A 84 -22.01 -5.20 2.95
C GLN A 84 -21.42 -6.56 3.31
N THR A 85 -20.20 -6.86 2.81
CA THR A 85 -19.54 -8.15 3.08
C THR A 85 -18.94 -8.22 4.46
N PHE A 86 -18.25 -7.16 4.90
CA PHE A 86 -17.46 -7.22 6.14
C PHE A 86 -18.10 -6.52 7.32
N ARG A 87 -19.20 -5.82 7.08
CA ARG A 87 -19.96 -5.13 8.11
C ARG A 87 -21.47 -5.17 7.84
N PRO A 88 -22.04 -6.39 7.74
CA PRO A 88 -23.48 -6.55 7.51
C PRO A 88 -24.34 -6.05 8.66
N ASP A 89 -23.73 -5.71 9.80
CA ASP A 89 -24.36 -5.18 11.01
C ASP A 89 -24.67 -3.68 10.97
N VAL A 90 -24.26 -2.99 9.90
CA VAL A 90 -24.48 -1.54 9.72
C VAL A 90 -25.17 -1.25 8.40
N ASP A 91 -25.91 -0.13 8.36
CA ASP A 91 -26.47 0.36 7.11
C ASP A 91 -25.35 0.90 6.21
N ALA A 92 -25.18 0.26 5.05
CA ALA A 92 -24.16 0.66 4.08
C ALA A 92 -24.38 2.10 3.60
N GLU A 93 -25.63 2.58 3.49
CA GLU A 93 -25.93 3.95 3.06
C GLU A 93 -25.41 4.98 4.07
N ASP A 94 -25.51 4.72 5.35
CA ASP A 94 -24.99 5.63 6.39
C ASP A 94 -23.47 5.75 6.31
N ILE A 95 -22.77 4.64 6.06
CA ILE A 95 -21.32 4.63 5.86
C ILE A 95 -20.93 5.37 4.59
N MET A 96 -21.67 5.16 3.50
CA MET A 96 -21.40 5.78 2.19
C MET A 96 -21.63 7.30 2.21
N ARG A 97 -22.58 7.80 3.02
CA ARG A 97 -22.83 9.26 3.16
C ARG A 97 -21.74 9.98 3.92
N SER A 98 -20.97 9.30 4.74
CA SER A 98 -19.89 9.93 5.53
C SER A 98 -18.81 10.51 4.64
N GLN A 99 -18.48 11.78 4.84
CA GLN A 99 -17.43 12.47 4.09
C GLN A 99 -16.06 11.78 4.26
N SER A 100 -15.76 11.28 5.46
CA SER A 100 -14.50 10.57 5.74
C SER A 100 -14.35 9.28 4.91
N ASN A 101 -15.48 8.65 4.53
CA ASN A 101 -15.51 7.41 3.77
C ASN A 101 -15.54 7.60 2.26
N LYS A 102 -15.63 8.84 1.77
CA LYS A 102 -15.56 9.14 0.33
C LYS A 102 -14.18 8.86 -0.28
N HIS A 103 -13.13 8.88 0.53
CA HIS A 103 -11.75 8.67 0.11
C HIS A 103 -11.26 7.28 0.52
N CYS A 104 -11.92 6.24 0.03
CA CYS A 104 -11.54 4.86 0.27
C CYS A 104 -10.39 4.46 -0.68
N LEU A 105 -9.19 4.37 -0.14
CA LEU A 105 -8.07 3.66 -0.75
C LEU A 105 -7.93 2.32 -0.04
N VAL A 106 -7.96 1.23 -0.79
CA VAL A 106 -7.90 -0.12 -0.22
C VAL A 106 -6.44 -0.54 -0.10
N ARG A 107 -6.01 -0.93 1.10
CA ARG A 107 -4.65 -1.45 1.34
C ARG A 107 -4.63 -2.97 1.18
N PRO A 108 -4.03 -3.52 0.12
CA PRO A 108 -3.97 -4.98 -0.08
C PRO A 108 -2.87 -5.59 0.79
N TYR A 109 -3.26 -6.28 1.87
CA TYR A 109 -2.33 -6.93 2.79
C TYR A 109 -2.14 -8.41 2.43
N LEU A 110 -1.14 -8.68 1.59
CA LEU A 110 -0.84 -10.04 1.08
C LEU A 110 -0.07 -10.91 2.09
N GLY A 111 0.56 -10.27 3.07
CA GLY A 111 1.36 -10.97 4.10
C GLY A 111 0.59 -11.33 5.36
N ARG A 112 -0.71 -11.07 5.43
CA ARG A 112 -1.51 -11.31 6.63
C ARG A 112 -2.88 -11.85 6.30
N ARG A 113 -3.33 -12.82 7.12
CA ARG A 113 -4.72 -13.26 7.25
C ARG A 113 -5.30 -12.70 8.53
N ARG A 114 -6.57 -12.30 8.53
CA ARG A 114 -7.28 -12.04 9.77
C ARG A 114 -7.47 -13.39 10.47
N PHE A 115 -7.08 -13.49 11.72
CA PHE A 115 -7.54 -14.60 12.53
C PHE A 115 -9.04 -14.38 12.74
N TYR A 116 -9.86 -15.13 12.01
CA TYR A 116 -11.21 -15.40 12.45
C TYR A 116 -11.04 -16.23 13.73
N GLN A 117 -11.01 -15.59 14.88
CA GLN A 117 -11.48 -16.28 16.06
C GLN A 117 -12.94 -16.60 15.74
N SER A 118 -13.18 -17.84 15.30
CA SER A 118 -14.50 -18.42 15.29
C SER A 118 -14.97 -18.38 16.74
N GLU A 119 -15.81 -17.39 17.07
CA GLU A 119 -16.57 -17.38 18.31
C GLU A 119 -17.65 -18.49 18.29
N MET A 120 -17.31 -19.65 17.78
CA MET A 120 -18.05 -20.90 17.96
C MET A 120 -17.22 -21.77 18.88
N GLY A 121 -17.34 -21.54 20.20
CA GLY A 121 -16.82 -22.49 21.16
C GLY A 121 -16.15 -21.88 22.39
N ALA A 122 -16.81 -20.96 23.05
CA ALA A 122 -16.60 -20.77 24.48
C ALA A 122 -17.95 -20.39 25.13
N ALA A 123 -18.80 -21.37 25.25
CA ALA A 123 -19.78 -21.37 26.32
C ALA A 123 -18.99 -21.56 27.63
N SER A 124 -18.36 -20.51 28.12
CA SER A 124 -17.89 -20.43 29.49
C SER A 124 -19.06 -19.94 30.34
N THR A 125 -19.64 -20.90 30.99
CA THR A 125 -20.52 -20.74 32.15
C THR A 125 -19.95 -19.71 33.11
N GLY A 126 -20.68 -18.62 33.38
CA GLY A 126 -20.49 -17.83 34.59
C GLY A 126 -20.16 -16.35 34.48
N GLU A 127 -20.23 -15.71 33.29
CA GLU A 127 -20.09 -14.24 33.24
C GLU A 127 -21.43 -13.53 33.56
N SER A 128 -21.37 -12.60 34.50
CA SER A 128 -22.54 -11.82 34.93
C SER A 128 -23.10 -11.00 33.76
N GLU A 129 -24.41 -10.90 33.64
CA GLU A 129 -25.13 -10.13 32.60
C GLU A 129 -24.60 -8.70 32.43
N ARG A 130 -24.05 -8.11 33.48
CA ARG A 130 -23.42 -6.77 33.46
C ARG A 130 -22.12 -6.74 32.66
N GLN A 131 -21.29 -7.79 32.72
CA GLN A 131 -20.05 -7.89 31.94
C GLN A 131 -20.36 -8.12 30.46
N GLN A 132 -21.36 -8.93 30.16
CA GLN A 132 -21.81 -9.14 28.77
C GLN A 132 -22.41 -7.83 28.19
N GLN A 133 -23.15 -7.05 28.99
CA GLN A 133 -23.73 -5.78 28.55
C GLN A 133 -22.66 -4.70 28.34
N GLN A 134 -21.61 -4.64 29.18
CA GLN A 134 -20.45 -3.75 28.98
C GLN A 134 -19.61 -4.17 27.77
N GLN A 135 -19.40 -5.44 27.57
CA GLN A 135 -18.71 -5.96 26.40
C GLN A 135 -19.47 -5.67 25.11
N ARG A 136 -20.81 -5.86 25.11
CA ARG A 136 -21.70 -5.48 23.99
C ARG A 136 -21.68 -3.96 23.73
N GLN A 137 -21.64 -3.12 24.75
CA GLN A 137 -21.55 -1.67 24.59
C GLN A 137 -20.17 -1.24 24.09
N ARG A 138 -19.07 -1.85 24.57
CA ARG A 138 -17.71 -1.63 24.08
C ARG A 138 -17.57 -2.07 22.63
N ARG A 139 -18.13 -3.21 22.29
CA ARG A 139 -18.24 -3.73 20.92
C ARG A 139 -19.05 -2.77 20.03
N ARG A 140 -20.21 -2.29 20.48
CA ARG A 140 -21.03 -1.30 19.75
C ARG A 140 -20.31 0.04 19.56
N ARG A 141 -19.49 0.50 20.49
CA ARG A 141 -18.68 1.73 20.35
C ARG A 141 -17.52 1.55 19.34
N LEU A 142 -16.82 0.42 19.41
CA LEU A 142 -15.80 0.03 18.42
C LEU A 142 -16.41 -0.18 17.03
N LEU A 143 -17.65 -0.68 16.99
CA LEU A 143 -18.39 -0.92 15.75
C LEU A 143 -18.94 0.37 15.10
N ARG A 144 -19.11 1.46 15.85
CA ARG A 144 -19.56 2.75 15.29
C ARG A 144 -18.49 3.54 14.53
N ALA A 145 -17.23 3.22 14.73
CA ALA A 145 -16.12 3.90 14.05
C ALA A 145 -15.65 3.10 12.82
N ILE A 146 -16.53 2.88 11.83
CA ILE A 146 -16.10 2.29 10.56
C ILE A 146 -15.48 3.38 9.72
N SER A 147 -14.21 3.21 9.41
CA SER A 147 -13.54 3.99 8.41
C SER A 147 -13.24 3.12 7.19
N LEU A 148 -13.68 3.59 6.02
CA LEU A 148 -13.23 3.06 4.73
C LEU A 148 -11.92 3.73 4.28
N ARG A 149 -11.49 4.77 4.98
CA ARG A 149 -10.22 5.41 4.69
C ARG A 149 -9.08 4.42 4.95
N ASN A 150 -8.26 4.15 3.95
CA ASN A 150 -7.16 3.19 4.01
C ASN A 150 -7.63 1.79 4.49
N PHE A 151 -8.71 1.28 3.88
CA PHE A 151 -9.34 0.03 4.28
C PHE A 151 -8.37 -1.15 4.10
N PRO A 152 -8.00 -1.88 5.19
CA PRO A 152 -7.11 -3.02 5.09
C PRO A 152 -7.87 -4.24 4.54
N LEU A 153 -7.48 -4.71 3.37
CA LEU A 153 -8.03 -5.91 2.73
C LEU A 153 -7.02 -7.05 2.85
N HIS A 154 -7.32 -8.00 3.73
CA HIS A 154 -6.46 -9.14 4.04
C HIS A 154 -6.70 -10.32 3.11
N MET A 155 -5.77 -11.29 3.09
CA MET A 155 -5.83 -12.46 2.21
C MET A 155 -7.12 -13.27 2.32
N ASP A 156 -7.58 -13.56 3.53
CA ASP A 156 -8.86 -14.26 3.77
C ASP A 156 -10.06 -13.48 3.26
N GLN A 157 -10.02 -12.16 3.34
CA GLN A 157 -11.05 -11.27 2.81
C GLN A 157 -11.03 -11.22 1.26
N MET A 158 -9.84 -11.24 0.65
CA MET A 158 -9.72 -11.35 -0.82
C MET A 158 -10.31 -12.66 -1.32
N GLU A 159 -9.98 -13.77 -0.67
CA GLU A 159 -10.54 -15.08 -0.99
C GLU A 159 -12.07 -15.10 -0.84
N GLN A 160 -12.62 -14.50 0.23
CA GLN A 160 -14.07 -14.40 0.44
C GLN A 160 -14.77 -13.60 -0.68
N LEU A 161 -14.11 -12.59 -1.24
CA LEU A 161 -14.62 -11.80 -2.35
C LEU A 161 -14.36 -12.44 -3.73
N GLY A 162 -13.55 -13.50 -3.81
CA GLY A 162 -13.12 -14.10 -5.07
C GLY A 162 -12.07 -13.28 -5.82
N ILE A 163 -11.32 -12.42 -5.11
CA ILE A 163 -10.25 -11.59 -5.67
C ILE A 163 -8.97 -12.44 -5.81
N ASP A 164 -8.36 -12.43 -6.99
CA ASP A 164 -7.05 -12.99 -7.23
C ASP A 164 -5.93 -12.00 -6.84
N PRO A 165 -5.12 -12.27 -5.81
CA PRO A 165 -4.05 -11.37 -5.37
C PRO A 165 -2.78 -11.43 -6.21
N SER A 166 -2.68 -12.33 -7.21
CA SER A 166 -1.45 -12.57 -7.97
C SER A 166 -0.94 -11.32 -8.69
N GLY A 167 -1.83 -10.56 -9.30
CA GLY A 167 -1.49 -9.28 -9.96
C GLY A 167 -0.95 -8.23 -8.97
N TYR A 168 -1.46 -8.20 -7.75
CA TYR A 168 -0.96 -7.28 -6.72
C TYR A 168 0.43 -7.70 -6.23
N ALA A 169 0.68 -9.01 -6.08
CA ALA A 169 2.01 -9.51 -5.74
C ALA A 169 3.06 -9.18 -6.81
N VAL A 170 2.69 -9.30 -8.09
CA VAL A 170 3.53 -8.88 -9.24
C VAL A 170 3.84 -7.38 -9.16
N ALA A 171 2.83 -6.54 -8.97
CA ALA A 171 3.02 -5.09 -8.87
C ALA A 171 3.93 -4.68 -7.71
N MET A 172 3.77 -5.30 -6.54
CA MET A 172 4.62 -5.05 -5.37
C MET A 172 6.05 -5.52 -5.57
N ALA A 173 6.26 -6.65 -6.25
CA ALA A 173 7.59 -7.16 -6.58
C ALA A 173 8.33 -6.22 -7.55
N ASP A 174 7.64 -5.76 -8.60
CA ASP A 174 8.19 -4.79 -9.56
C ASP A 174 8.54 -3.47 -8.86
N ALA A 175 7.66 -2.99 -8.00
CA ALA A 175 7.87 -1.77 -7.24
C ALA A 175 9.12 -1.85 -6.34
N LEU A 176 9.29 -2.93 -5.58
CA LEU A 176 10.48 -3.14 -4.77
C LEU A 176 11.74 -3.23 -5.62
N ALA A 177 11.69 -3.94 -6.76
CA ALA A 177 12.84 -4.03 -7.65
C ALA A 177 13.25 -2.65 -8.19
N VAL A 178 12.30 -1.81 -8.55
CA VAL A 178 12.58 -0.42 -8.97
C VAL A 178 13.14 0.40 -7.82
N MET A 179 12.53 0.34 -6.64
CA MET A 179 13.02 1.09 -5.47
C MET A 179 14.44 0.68 -5.10
N HIS A 180 14.72 -0.62 -4.97
CA HIS A 180 16.02 -1.11 -4.54
C HIS A 180 17.12 -0.88 -5.57
N TRP A 181 16.87 -1.26 -6.85
CA TRP A 181 17.93 -1.43 -7.84
C TRP A 181 18.01 -0.32 -8.88
N VAL A 182 16.99 0.51 -9.00
CA VAL A 182 16.98 1.66 -9.91
C VAL A 182 17.04 2.96 -9.13
N ALA A 183 16.17 3.11 -8.12
CA ALA A 183 16.15 4.30 -7.29
C ALA A 183 17.14 4.26 -6.09
N HIS A 184 17.68 3.10 -5.77
CA HIS A 184 18.56 2.86 -4.60
C HIS A 184 17.90 3.37 -3.30
N VAL A 185 16.68 2.88 -3.03
CA VAL A 185 15.85 3.27 -1.87
C VAL A 185 15.32 2.01 -1.20
N ASP A 186 15.34 1.96 0.13
CA ASP A 186 14.97 0.78 0.93
C ASP A 186 13.47 0.44 0.94
N GLY A 187 12.61 1.37 0.53
CA GLY A 187 11.16 1.18 0.57
C GLY A 187 10.58 1.11 1.98
N ASN A 188 11.26 1.67 2.99
CA ASN A 188 10.77 1.68 4.37
C ASN A 188 9.51 2.52 4.52
N ASP A 189 8.48 1.95 5.16
CA ASP A 189 7.16 2.55 5.44
C ASP A 189 6.36 2.98 4.20
N VAL A 190 6.71 2.47 3.00
CA VAL A 190 5.92 2.75 1.81
C VAL A 190 4.54 2.12 1.90
N GLU A 191 3.54 2.83 1.39
CA GLU A 191 2.17 2.36 1.35
C GLU A 191 1.77 1.89 -0.05
N PHE A 192 1.09 0.74 -0.12
CA PHE A 192 0.44 0.25 -1.32
C PHE A 192 -1.06 0.37 -1.20
N VAL A 193 -1.69 0.98 -2.19
CA VAL A 193 -3.14 1.15 -2.19
C VAL A 193 -3.75 0.85 -3.55
N LEU A 194 -4.98 0.33 -3.54
CA LEU A 194 -5.80 0.21 -4.75
C LEU A 194 -6.63 1.49 -4.89
N GLY A 195 -6.52 2.11 -6.04
CA GLY A 195 -7.28 3.30 -6.43
C GLY A 195 -7.62 3.26 -7.90
N GLN A 196 -8.48 4.17 -8.37
CA GLN A 196 -8.81 4.22 -9.79
C GLN A 196 -7.56 4.49 -10.64
N PRO A 197 -7.51 3.97 -11.88
CA PRO A 197 -6.48 4.33 -12.83
C PRO A 197 -6.47 5.82 -13.08
N ARG A 198 -5.33 6.37 -13.51
CA ARG A 198 -5.22 7.75 -13.98
C ARG A 198 -6.16 7.96 -15.17
N CYS A 199 -6.98 9.01 -15.11
CA CYS A 199 -7.78 9.40 -16.27
C CYS A 199 -6.84 9.84 -17.40
N GLN A 200 -6.92 9.16 -18.54
CA GLN A 200 -6.25 9.62 -19.75
C GLN A 200 -7.04 10.81 -20.29
N SER A 201 -6.42 11.98 -20.39
CA SER A 201 -6.92 13.04 -21.27
C SER A 201 -6.70 12.59 -22.72
N ASP A 202 -7.71 12.73 -23.59
CA ASP A 202 -7.79 12.20 -24.95
C ASP A 202 -6.69 12.63 -25.95
N THR A 203 -5.54 13.11 -25.48
CA THR A 203 -4.51 13.75 -26.33
C THR A 203 -3.21 12.97 -26.52
N SER A 204 -3.09 11.75 -26.01
CA SER A 204 -1.94 10.92 -26.35
C SER A 204 -2.31 9.44 -26.49
N SER A 205 -2.45 9.03 -27.75
CA SER A 205 -2.49 7.65 -28.20
C SER A 205 -1.16 6.95 -27.84
N SER A 206 -1.04 6.32 -26.73
CA SER A 206 -0.10 5.24 -26.41
C SER A 206 0.24 5.22 -24.91
N SER A 207 -0.69 4.82 -24.08
CA SER A 207 -0.34 4.14 -22.83
C SER A 207 -1.44 3.12 -22.52
N THR A 208 -1.27 1.97 -23.16
CA THR A 208 -2.02 0.77 -22.80
C THR A 208 -1.59 0.44 -21.38
N ILE A 209 -2.51 0.65 -20.40
CA ILE A 209 -2.35 -0.02 -19.10
C ILE A 209 -2.34 -1.50 -19.43
N PRO A 210 -1.26 -2.24 -19.09
CA PRO A 210 -1.21 -3.67 -19.41
C PRO A 210 -2.42 -4.35 -18.75
N ARG A 211 -3.21 -5.05 -19.57
CA ARG A 211 -4.39 -5.82 -19.10
C ARG A 211 -4.02 -6.92 -18.10
N ASP A 212 -2.74 -7.24 -18.00
CA ASP A 212 -2.23 -8.35 -17.19
C ASP A 212 -2.17 -8.09 -15.68
N ILE A 213 -2.43 -6.86 -15.22
CA ILE A 213 -2.22 -6.48 -13.82
C ILE A 213 -3.50 -6.53 -13.00
N CYS A 214 -4.62 -6.27 -13.62
CA CYS A 214 -5.92 -6.42 -12.98
C CYS A 214 -6.68 -7.48 -13.76
N SER A 215 -6.82 -8.69 -13.21
CA SER A 215 -7.63 -9.74 -13.83
C SER A 215 -9.04 -9.20 -14.08
N ASP A 216 -9.70 -9.67 -15.15
CA ASP A 216 -11.07 -9.29 -15.45
C ASP A 216 -11.99 -9.56 -14.25
N THR A 217 -11.69 -10.61 -13.47
CA THR A 217 -12.39 -10.98 -12.24
C THR A 217 -12.25 -9.89 -11.17
N ASN A 218 -11.04 -9.39 -10.89
CA ASN A 218 -10.83 -8.33 -9.89
C ASN A 218 -11.50 -7.03 -10.32
N THR A 219 -11.48 -6.72 -11.60
CA THR A 219 -12.17 -5.56 -12.19
C THR A 219 -13.69 -5.67 -12.06
N ALA A 220 -14.25 -6.86 -12.21
CA ALA A 220 -15.69 -7.10 -12.00
C ALA A 220 -16.10 -6.88 -10.53
N ILE A 221 -15.22 -7.17 -9.56
CA ILE A 221 -15.50 -7.09 -8.13
C ILE A 221 -15.27 -5.65 -7.60
N LEU A 222 -14.07 -5.09 -7.82
CA LEU A 222 -13.66 -3.80 -7.27
C LEU A 222 -13.79 -2.62 -8.25
N GLY A 223 -14.23 -2.87 -9.50
CA GLY A 223 -14.14 -1.91 -10.58
C GLY A 223 -12.71 -1.73 -11.09
N PRO A 224 -12.51 -0.93 -12.15
CA PRO A 224 -11.18 -0.62 -12.65
C PRO A 224 -10.31 0.02 -11.57
N HIS A 225 -9.15 -0.58 -11.29
CA HIS A 225 -8.21 -0.10 -10.29
C HIS A 225 -6.79 -0.51 -10.65
N VAL A 226 -5.82 0.19 -10.06
CA VAL A 226 -4.38 -0.11 -10.16
C VAL A 226 -3.76 -0.06 -8.77
N VAL A 227 -2.59 -0.68 -8.62
CA VAL A 227 -1.77 -0.56 -7.41
C VAL A 227 -1.01 0.75 -7.48
N TRP A 228 -1.23 1.64 -6.52
CA TRP A 228 -0.50 2.88 -6.32
C TRP A 228 0.50 2.72 -5.18
N ILE A 229 1.64 3.41 -5.29
CA ILE A 229 2.64 3.51 -4.22
C ILE A 229 2.73 4.95 -3.78
N LEU A 230 2.76 5.18 -2.47
CA LEU A 230 2.84 6.50 -1.85
C LEU A 230 3.53 6.42 -0.49
N ASP A 231 3.74 7.59 0.12
CA ASP A 231 4.28 7.77 1.47
C ASP A 231 5.77 7.35 1.58
N PHE A 232 6.65 8.21 1.04
CA PHE A 232 8.09 7.95 0.99
C PHE A 232 8.88 8.66 2.10
N ASP A 233 8.21 9.16 3.13
CA ASP A 233 8.82 10.03 4.15
C ASP A 233 9.84 9.33 5.05
N LEU A 234 9.74 8.02 5.23
CA LEU A 234 10.69 7.21 5.99
C LEU A 234 11.63 6.37 5.11
N CYS A 235 11.50 6.45 3.79
CA CYS A 235 12.44 5.82 2.87
C CYS A 235 13.84 6.42 3.01
N ARG A 236 14.86 5.60 2.79
CA ARG A 236 16.28 6.00 2.86
C ARG A 236 17.04 5.47 1.66
N ASP A 237 18.13 6.15 1.34
CA ASP A 237 19.08 5.67 0.34
C ASP A 237 19.73 4.36 0.82
N ILE A 238 19.98 3.42 -0.11
CA ILE A 238 20.73 2.18 0.12
C ILE A 238 21.95 2.11 -0.80
N SER A 239 23.02 1.47 -0.31
CA SER A 239 24.18 1.09 -1.10
C SER A 239 23.90 -0.19 -1.90
N LEU A 240 24.63 -0.37 -3.02
CA LEU A 240 24.56 -1.61 -3.82
C LEU A 240 25.58 -2.65 -3.30
N ASP A 241 25.38 -3.09 -2.05
CA ASP A 241 26.17 -4.06 -1.32
C ASP A 241 25.31 -4.82 -0.28
N GLU A 242 25.96 -5.65 0.53
CA GLU A 242 25.31 -6.45 1.56
C GLU A 242 24.67 -5.59 2.67
N GLU A 243 25.25 -4.43 2.99
CA GLU A 243 24.70 -3.50 3.99
C GLU A 243 23.38 -2.93 3.52
N GLY A 244 23.33 -2.44 2.28
CA GLY A 244 22.10 -1.94 1.67
C GLY A 244 21.01 -3.02 1.53
N VAL A 245 21.39 -4.27 1.24
CA VAL A 245 20.46 -5.42 1.26
C VAL A 245 19.93 -5.66 2.67
N GLY A 246 20.78 -5.58 3.68
CA GLY A 246 20.38 -5.69 5.09
C GLY A 246 19.35 -4.62 5.48
N GLN A 247 19.58 -3.37 5.05
CA GLN A 247 18.66 -2.25 5.28
C GLN A 247 17.30 -2.51 4.58
N ALA A 248 17.29 -2.89 3.32
CA ALA A 248 16.08 -3.22 2.57
C ALA A 248 15.32 -4.40 3.20
N HIS A 249 16.03 -5.42 3.70
CA HIS A 249 15.45 -6.54 4.43
C HIS A 249 14.72 -6.09 5.71
N HIS A 250 15.32 -5.17 6.50
CA HIS A 250 14.66 -4.62 7.68
C HIS A 250 13.39 -3.83 7.31
N ALA A 251 13.47 -3.02 6.26
CA ALA A 251 12.31 -2.29 5.73
C ALA A 251 11.18 -3.23 5.32
N PHE A 252 11.48 -4.32 4.61
CA PHE A 252 10.49 -5.32 4.20
C PHE A 252 9.70 -5.92 5.37
N TRP A 253 10.37 -6.22 6.49
CA TRP A 253 9.71 -6.78 7.67
C TRP A 253 9.07 -5.73 8.56
N GLY A 254 9.61 -4.52 8.57
CA GLY A 254 9.08 -3.38 9.34
C GLY A 254 7.81 -2.79 8.77
N ASN A 255 7.61 -2.92 7.46
CA ASN A 255 6.42 -2.41 6.79
C ASN A 255 5.14 -3.14 7.20
N ASP A 256 4.02 -2.48 7.03
CA ASP A 256 2.70 -3.11 7.03
C ASP A 256 2.72 -4.39 6.17
N PRO A 257 1.86 -5.38 6.42
CA PRO A 257 1.93 -6.69 5.77
C PRO A 257 1.47 -6.68 4.30
N TYR A 258 1.95 -5.71 3.53
CA TYR A 258 1.69 -5.61 2.10
C TYR A 258 2.21 -6.83 1.34
N PHE A 259 3.47 -7.16 1.57
CA PHE A 259 4.16 -8.18 0.79
C PHE A 259 3.75 -9.60 1.20
N PRO A 260 3.64 -10.54 0.23
CA PRO A 260 3.56 -11.98 0.57
C PRO A 260 4.70 -12.39 1.50
N ARG A 261 4.45 -13.36 2.37
CA ARG A 261 5.43 -13.81 3.37
C ARG A 261 5.78 -15.29 3.15
N PRO A 262 7.06 -15.71 3.26
CA PRO A 262 7.43 -17.12 3.19
C PRO A 262 6.99 -17.90 4.43
N GLY A 263 7.04 -19.23 4.37
CA GLY A 263 6.86 -20.13 5.53
C GLY A 263 5.41 -20.26 6.03
N SER A 264 4.41 -19.88 5.24
CA SER A 264 3.00 -20.19 5.54
C SER A 264 2.72 -21.67 5.30
N SER A 265 1.88 -22.30 6.13
CA SER A 265 1.33 -23.63 5.88
C SER A 265 0.18 -23.62 4.85
N ASN A 266 -0.38 -22.45 4.53
CA ASN A 266 -1.46 -22.30 3.57
C ASN A 266 -0.90 -22.34 2.14
N LEU A 267 -1.44 -23.21 1.29
CA LEU A 267 -0.99 -23.42 -0.09
C LEU A 267 -1.18 -22.17 -0.98
N ALA A 268 -2.22 -21.38 -0.75
CA ALA A 268 -2.44 -20.14 -1.50
C ALA A 268 -1.37 -19.10 -1.17
N ASP A 269 -1.01 -18.96 0.11
CA ASP A 269 0.07 -18.05 0.54
C ASP A 269 1.43 -18.50 0.00
N GLN A 270 1.70 -19.82 -0.01
CA GLN A 270 2.94 -20.38 -0.60
C GLN A 270 3.05 -20.06 -2.09
N ARG A 271 1.95 -20.24 -2.84
CA ARG A 271 1.89 -19.88 -4.27
C ARG A 271 2.11 -18.39 -4.48
N LEU A 272 1.47 -17.56 -3.68
CA LEU A 272 1.59 -16.12 -3.79
C LEU A 272 3.02 -15.63 -3.47
N TRP A 273 3.67 -16.21 -2.46
CA TRP A 273 5.08 -15.97 -2.17
C TRP A 273 5.96 -16.37 -3.36
N ALA A 274 5.72 -17.53 -3.96
CA ALA A 274 6.49 -17.98 -5.13
C ALA A 274 6.35 -17.02 -6.32
N ILE A 275 5.13 -16.52 -6.60
CA ILE A 275 4.88 -15.50 -7.64
C ILE A 275 5.67 -14.22 -7.35
N PHE A 276 5.59 -13.71 -6.10
CA PHE A 276 6.29 -12.50 -5.69
C PHE A 276 7.81 -12.66 -5.82
N GLN A 277 8.37 -13.74 -5.29
CA GLN A 277 9.80 -14.03 -5.34
C GLN A 277 10.33 -14.14 -6.77
N ASP A 278 9.65 -14.93 -7.62
CA ASP A 278 10.04 -15.11 -9.03
C ASP A 278 10.00 -13.78 -9.78
N ARG A 279 8.93 -12.99 -9.58
CA ARG A 279 8.79 -11.68 -10.21
C ARG A 279 9.86 -10.71 -9.75
N TYR A 280 10.11 -10.63 -8.42
CA TYR A 280 11.15 -9.75 -7.87
C TYR A 280 12.53 -10.05 -8.48
N ILE A 281 12.92 -11.33 -8.54
CA ILE A 281 14.21 -11.72 -9.13
C ILE A 281 14.28 -11.36 -10.62
N LYS A 282 13.23 -11.60 -11.39
CA LYS A 282 13.19 -11.27 -12.83
C LYS A 282 13.28 -9.76 -13.05
N SER A 283 12.53 -8.98 -12.29
CA SER A 283 12.51 -7.52 -12.41
C SER A 283 13.83 -6.91 -11.96
N SER A 284 14.42 -7.44 -10.89
CA SER A 284 15.75 -7.04 -10.42
C SER A 284 16.84 -7.34 -11.47
N ALA A 285 16.79 -8.52 -12.10
CA ALA A 285 17.73 -8.89 -13.16
C ALA A 285 17.62 -7.93 -14.36
N ALA A 286 16.42 -7.51 -14.74
CA ALA A 286 16.22 -6.52 -15.78
C ALA A 286 16.78 -5.14 -15.39
N ALA A 287 16.58 -4.72 -14.13
CA ALA A 287 17.08 -3.45 -13.61
C ALA A 287 18.63 -3.40 -13.56
N LEU A 288 19.28 -4.54 -13.31
CA LEU A 288 20.73 -4.64 -13.08
C LEU A 288 21.50 -5.15 -14.30
N GLN A 289 20.95 -5.08 -15.53
CA GLN A 289 21.59 -5.66 -16.71
C GLN A 289 23.04 -5.17 -16.96
N GLY A 290 23.30 -3.88 -16.70
CA GLY A 290 24.62 -3.24 -16.91
C GLY A 290 25.59 -3.37 -15.72
N GLU A 291 25.11 -3.87 -14.57
CA GLU A 291 25.87 -3.87 -13.33
C GLU A 291 26.88 -5.04 -13.26
N PRO A 292 27.93 -4.92 -12.43
CA PRO A 292 28.87 -6.02 -12.14
C PRO A 292 28.17 -7.24 -11.52
N ASP A 293 28.75 -8.42 -11.71
CA ASP A 293 28.16 -9.70 -11.23
C ASP A 293 27.93 -9.71 -9.71
N ARG A 294 28.80 -9.08 -8.93
CA ARG A 294 28.63 -8.93 -7.47
C ARG A 294 27.30 -8.21 -7.12
N VAL A 295 26.90 -7.20 -7.90
CA VAL A 295 25.66 -6.45 -7.71
C VAL A 295 24.46 -7.26 -8.16
N LYS A 296 24.60 -8.01 -9.26
CA LYS A 296 23.54 -8.90 -9.80
C LYS A 296 23.15 -10.03 -8.83
N GLN A 297 24.01 -10.36 -7.86
CA GLN A 297 23.73 -11.38 -6.84
C GLN A 297 22.90 -10.85 -5.65
N LEU A 298 22.87 -9.53 -5.43
CA LEU A 298 22.20 -8.90 -4.28
C LEU A 298 20.69 -9.19 -4.19
N PRO A 299 19.91 -9.23 -5.29
CA PRO A 299 18.51 -9.63 -5.21
C PRO A 299 18.29 -11.04 -4.67
N GLY A 300 19.16 -11.98 -4.99
CA GLY A 300 19.16 -13.32 -4.44
C GLY A 300 19.42 -13.33 -2.95
N LEU A 301 20.42 -12.57 -2.50
CA LEU A 301 20.73 -12.40 -1.07
C LEU A 301 19.52 -11.80 -0.30
N PHE A 302 18.86 -10.79 -0.85
CA PHE A 302 17.66 -10.21 -0.25
C PHE A 302 16.56 -11.26 0.00
N ILE A 303 16.27 -12.09 -1.00
CA ILE A 303 15.26 -13.15 -0.87
C ILE A 303 15.67 -14.21 0.17
N GLU A 304 16.96 -14.58 0.20
CA GLU A 304 17.45 -15.55 1.19
C GLU A 304 17.37 -15.01 2.62
N LEU A 305 17.70 -13.73 2.87
CA LEU A 305 17.53 -13.11 4.17
C LEU A 305 16.06 -13.10 4.63
N ILE A 306 15.12 -12.82 3.72
CA ILE A 306 13.68 -12.88 4.03
C ILE A 306 13.27 -14.29 4.45
N LYS A 307 13.72 -15.33 3.77
CA LYS A 307 13.41 -16.73 4.11
C LYS A 307 13.99 -17.13 5.46
N GLN A 308 15.24 -16.73 5.75
CA GLN A 308 15.93 -17.05 7.00
C GLN A 308 15.27 -16.41 8.22
N ALA A 309 14.85 -15.16 8.15
CA ALA A 309 14.18 -14.46 9.24
C ALA A 309 12.90 -15.16 9.70
N ARG A 310 12.19 -15.85 8.80
CA ARG A 310 10.97 -16.61 9.13
C ARG A 310 11.28 -17.91 9.85
N SER A 311 12.37 -18.60 9.53
CA SER A 311 12.74 -19.86 10.15
C SER A 311 13.07 -19.69 11.65
N VAL A 312 13.69 -18.55 12.03
CA VAL A 312 14.04 -18.23 13.43
C VAL A 312 12.81 -17.91 14.27
N SER A 313 11.76 -17.31 13.67
CA SER A 313 10.51 -16.95 14.39
C SER A 313 9.58 -18.15 14.62
N SER A 314 9.87 -19.31 14.04
CA SER A 314 9.06 -20.53 14.12
C SER A 314 9.66 -21.59 15.06
N SER A 315 10.81 -21.31 15.65
CA SER A 315 11.54 -22.10 16.65
C SER A 315 11.32 -21.54 18.05
#